data_cc5252a08ef3a7ff04b6e34ebda86a66
#
_entry.id   cc5252a08ef3a7ff04b6e34ebda86a66
#
_cell.length_a   1.000
_cell.length_b   1.000
_cell.length_c   1.000
_cell.angle_alpha   90.00
_cell.angle_beta   90.00
_cell.angle_gamma   90.00
#
_symmetry.space_group_name_H-M   'P 1'
#
loop_
_entity.id
_entity.type
_entity.pdbx_description
1 polymer ?
#
loop_
_entity_poly.entity_id
_entity_poly.type
_entity_poly.pdbx_seq_one_letter_code
_entity_poly.pdbx_strand_id
1 'polypeptide(L)'
;MCFDLDSSPPIPVLSGGAVEHEDLVLHSDVDYAAFAALPDGEAKAGVVILPDVRGLYRFYEELALRFAERGYAAVAIDYFGRTAGVEKRGEEFEYPPHVEQTTPEGVRADTAAALEWLRSRGVRSMFTVGFCFGGRNSWLAASWGLGLKGAVGFYGHPGLVVPHVSEIDAPILALQAGDDQRITADVNAEFEEALKAAGKDYELITYDGAPHSFFDRKQEQFADASDDAWRRTTAFIAAH
;
A
#
# COMPACT_ATOMS: atom_id res chain seq x y z
N MET A 1 4.22 8.12 14.27
CA MET A 1 4.60 8.33 12.87
C MET A 1 5.04 6.99 12.34
N CYS A 2 4.72 6.67 11.10
CA CYS A 2 5.10 5.37 10.57
C CYS A 2 6.57 5.35 10.14
N PHE A 3 7.01 6.33 9.38
CA PHE A 3 8.39 6.46 8.95
C PHE A 3 8.94 7.85 9.27
N ASP A 4 10.25 8.00 9.38
CA ASP A 4 10.91 9.30 9.39
C ASP A 4 10.96 9.85 7.96
N LEU A 5 11.16 11.16 7.81
CA LEU A 5 11.17 11.79 6.48
C LEU A 5 12.38 11.39 5.62
N ASP A 6 13.47 10.99 6.26
CA ASP A 6 14.68 10.47 5.62
C ASP A 6 14.68 8.93 5.52
N SER A 7 13.56 8.28 5.85
CA SER A 7 13.34 6.85 5.65
C SER A 7 13.31 6.48 4.17
N SER A 8 13.68 5.25 3.86
CA SER A 8 13.61 4.72 2.51
C SER A 8 13.28 3.23 2.53
N PRO A 9 12.67 2.71 1.46
CA PRO A 9 12.35 1.30 1.36
C PRO A 9 13.61 0.43 1.53
N PRO A 10 13.54 -0.65 2.33
CA PRO A 10 14.65 -1.56 2.57
C PRO A 10 14.89 -2.52 1.38
N ILE A 11 14.77 -2.00 0.18
CA ILE A 11 14.81 -2.77 -1.07
C ILE A 11 16.02 -2.28 -1.89
N PRO A 12 16.97 -3.17 -2.26
CA PRO A 12 18.09 -2.77 -3.08
C PRO A 12 17.65 -2.23 -4.45
N VAL A 13 18.32 -1.16 -4.88
CA VAL A 13 18.19 -0.63 -6.25
C VAL A 13 18.73 -1.66 -7.23
N LEU A 14 17.96 -1.97 -8.26
CA LEU A 14 18.45 -2.80 -9.37
C LEU A 14 19.11 -1.88 -10.42
N SER A 15 20.44 -1.95 -10.52
CA SER A 15 21.18 -1.20 -11.53
C SER A 15 20.88 -1.79 -12.92
N GLY A 16 20.47 -0.91 -13.86
CA GLY A 16 20.25 -1.28 -15.27
C GLY A 16 18.78 -1.48 -15.67
N GLY A 17 17.84 -1.41 -14.76
CA GLY A 17 16.41 -1.30 -15.11
C GLY A 17 16.10 0.14 -15.56
N ALA A 18 15.85 0.36 -16.85
CA ALA A 18 15.29 1.63 -17.29
C ALA A 18 13.87 1.74 -16.72
N VAL A 19 13.59 2.83 -16.01
CA VAL A 19 12.31 3.11 -15.38
C VAL A 19 11.87 4.51 -15.83
N GLU A 20 10.71 4.58 -16.46
CA GLU A 20 10.04 5.87 -16.67
C GLU A 20 9.28 6.23 -15.39
N HIS A 21 9.37 7.47 -14.96
CA HIS A 21 8.62 7.94 -13.79
C HIS A 21 8.20 9.40 -13.99
N GLU A 22 7.06 9.74 -13.38
CA GLU A 22 6.49 11.07 -13.47
C GLU A 22 5.63 11.41 -12.25
N ASP A 23 5.64 12.68 -11.88
CA ASP A 23 4.63 13.24 -10.98
C ASP A 23 3.31 13.39 -11.77
N LEU A 24 2.22 12.94 -11.17
CA LEU A 24 0.89 12.98 -11.77
C LEU A 24 -0.08 13.81 -10.92
N VAL A 25 -1.03 14.42 -11.60
CA VAL A 25 -2.30 14.82 -11.00
C VAL A 25 -3.37 13.92 -11.60
N LEU A 26 -3.96 13.07 -10.77
CA LEU A 26 -5.09 12.22 -11.13
C LEU A 26 -6.40 12.88 -10.68
N HIS A 27 -7.49 12.51 -11.35
CA HIS A 27 -8.82 13.02 -11.05
C HIS A 27 -9.75 11.87 -10.66
N SER A 28 -10.39 11.99 -9.49
CA SER A 28 -11.51 11.16 -9.06
C SER A 28 -12.79 12.00 -9.03
N ASP A 29 -13.29 12.39 -7.87
CA ASP A 29 -14.23 13.50 -7.64
C ASP A 29 -13.49 14.83 -7.39
N VAL A 30 -12.19 14.78 -7.12
CA VAL A 30 -11.26 15.93 -7.01
C VAL A 30 -9.93 15.56 -7.67
N ASP A 31 -9.11 16.58 -7.90
CA ASP A 31 -7.71 16.38 -8.27
C ASP A 31 -6.87 15.99 -7.06
N TYR A 32 -5.99 15.03 -7.22
CA TYR A 32 -5.07 14.59 -6.18
C TYR A 32 -3.70 14.23 -6.76
N ALA A 33 -2.64 14.40 -5.96
CA ALA A 33 -1.29 14.08 -6.35
C ALA A 33 -1.07 12.56 -6.42
N ALA A 34 -0.29 12.11 -7.39
CA ALA A 34 0.21 10.75 -7.49
C ALA A 34 1.62 10.75 -8.07
N PHE A 35 2.32 9.65 -7.91
CA PHE A 35 3.62 9.40 -8.53
C PHE A 35 3.59 8.05 -9.23
N ALA A 36 3.91 8.03 -10.50
CA ALA A 36 3.97 6.81 -11.29
C ALA A 36 5.40 6.40 -11.62
N ALA A 37 5.63 5.09 -11.63
CA ALA A 37 6.85 4.48 -12.14
C ALA A 37 6.49 3.27 -13.01
N LEU A 38 7.03 3.23 -14.21
CA LEU A 38 6.74 2.21 -15.23
C LEU A 38 8.02 1.45 -15.57
N PRO A 39 7.96 0.12 -15.72
CA PRO A 39 9.09 -0.67 -16.21
C PRO A 39 9.38 -0.37 -17.69
N ASP A 40 10.61 -0.67 -18.12
CA ASP A 40 10.91 -0.75 -19.54
C ASP A 40 10.17 -1.95 -20.15
N GLY A 41 9.29 -1.68 -21.09
CA GLY A 41 8.46 -2.67 -21.76
C GLY A 41 7.15 -3.00 -21.05
N GLU A 42 6.61 -4.20 -21.32
CA GLU A 42 5.30 -4.61 -20.79
C GLU A 42 5.36 -4.92 -19.30
N ALA A 43 4.45 -4.31 -18.54
CA ALA A 43 4.35 -4.54 -17.10
C ALA A 43 3.73 -5.91 -16.78
N LYS A 44 4.33 -6.65 -15.85
CA LYS A 44 3.81 -7.94 -15.36
C LYS A 44 2.48 -7.78 -14.64
N ALA A 45 2.36 -6.72 -13.84
CA ALA A 45 1.16 -6.33 -13.11
C ALA A 45 1.23 -4.84 -12.74
N GLY A 46 0.09 -4.29 -12.29
CA GLY A 46 -0.03 -2.94 -11.75
C GLY A 46 -0.20 -2.96 -10.24
N VAL A 47 0.46 -2.03 -9.57
CA VAL A 47 0.43 -1.86 -8.11
C VAL A 47 0.01 -0.44 -7.78
N VAL A 48 -1.12 -0.26 -7.11
CA VAL A 48 -1.46 1.01 -6.47
C VAL A 48 -0.90 0.97 -5.05
N ILE A 49 0.01 1.90 -4.76
CA ILE A 49 0.63 2.04 -3.44
C ILE A 49 -0.21 3.01 -2.62
N LEU A 50 -0.65 2.55 -1.46
CA LEU A 50 -1.44 3.29 -0.48
C LEU A 50 -0.55 3.70 0.69
N PRO A 51 -0.18 4.98 0.78
CA PRO A 51 0.73 5.50 1.80
C PRO A 51 0.23 5.38 3.24
N ASP A 52 1.10 5.68 4.18
CA ASP A 52 0.73 5.89 5.59
C ASP A 52 -0.04 7.21 5.79
N VAL A 53 -0.26 7.59 7.04
CA VAL A 53 -1.02 8.79 7.44
C VAL A 53 -0.45 10.11 6.91
N ARG A 54 0.75 10.15 6.37
CA ARG A 54 1.37 11.37 5.82
C ARG A 54 1.08 11.60 4.35
N GLY A 55 0.44 10.62 3.68
CA GLY A 55 0.16 10.72 2.25
C GLY A 55 1.38 10.45 1.39
N LEU A 56 1.38 11.00 0.18
CA LEU A 56 2.45 10.78 -0.80
C LEU A 56 3.69 11.61 -0.47
N TYR A 57 4.75 10.94 -0.08
CA TYR A 57 6.07 11.54 0.12
C TYR A 57 7.17 10.59 -0.39
N ARG A 58 8.42 11.03 -0.34
CA ARG A 58 9.60 10.40 -0.96
C ARG A 58 9.68 8.88 -0.79
N PHE A 59 9.38 8.34 0.40
CA PHE A 59 9.45 6.90 0.64
C PHE A 59 8.59 6.10 -0.37
N TYR A 60 7.38 6.58 -0.66
CA TYR A 60 6.45 5.90 -1.56
C TYR A 60 6.78 6.12 -3.03
N GLU A 61 7.38 7.27 -3.37
CA GLU A 61 7.95 7.51 -4.70
C GLU A 61 9.11 6.53 -4.97
N GLU A 62 10.03 6.38 -4.01
CA GLU A 62 11.13 5.41 -4.09
C GLU A 62 10.61 3.97 -4.15
N LEU A 63 9.56 3.64 -3.40
CA LEU A 63 8.95 2.31 -3.45
C LEU A 63 8.34 2.01 -4.81
N ALA A 64 7.68 2.99 -5.45
CA ALA A 64 7.17 2.84 -6.82
C ALA A 64 8.31 2.53 -7.80
N LEU A 65 9.45 3.21 -7.68
CA LEU A 65 10.64 2.90 -8.47
C LEU A 65 11.13 1.46 -8.24
N ARG A 66 11.14 0.99 -6.96
CA ARG A 66 11.54 -0.41 -6.65
C ARG A 66 10.62 -1.45 -7.29
N PHE A 67 9.32 -1.17 -7.38
CA PHE A 67 8.38 -2.03 -8.12
C PHE A 67 8.67 -2.00 -9.62
N ALA A 68 8.87 -0.82 -10.20
CA ALA A 68 9.10 -0.67 -11.64
C ALA A 68 10.41 -1.35 -12.08
N GLU A 69 11.49 -1.24 -11.32
CA GLU A 69 12.75 -1.97 -11.55
C GLU A 69 12.57 -3.49 -11.62
N ARG A 70 11.49 -4.02 -11.06
CA ARG A 70 11.16 -5.45 -11.03
C ARG A 70 10.10 -5.86 -12.04
N GLY A 71 9.70 -4.92 -12.89
CA GLY A 71 8.78 -5.14 -13.99
C GLY A 71 7.31 -4.94 -13.63
N TYR A 72 6.99 -4.22 -12.57
CA TYR A 72 5.63 -3.87 -12.17
C TYR A 72 5.37 -2.37 -12.46
N ALA A 73 4.24 -2.04 -13.07
CA ALA A 73 3.81 -0.64 -13.13
C ALA A 73 3.27 -0.21 -11.76
N ALA A 74 3.75 0.87 -11.20
CA ALA A 74 3.35 1.31 -9.87
C ALA A 74 2.84 2.75 -9.86
N VAL A 75 1.78 3.02 -9.09
CA VAL A 75 1.26 4.35 -8.82
C VAL A 75 1.09 4.52 -7.31
N ALA A 76 1.87 5.43 -6.73
CA ALA A 76 1.66 5.86 -5.35
C ALA A 76 0.72 7.05 -5.33
N ILE A 77 -0.37 6.98 -4.55
CA ILE A 77 -1.39 8.03 -4.48
C ILE A 77 -1.25 8.89 -3.23
N ASP A 78 -1.79 10.10 -3.30
CA ASP A 78 -2.06 10.92 -2.11
C ASP A 78 -3.54 10.82 -1.71
N TYR A 79 -3.84 11.05 -0.43
CA TYR A 79 -5.22 11.01 0.08
C TYR A 79 -5.84 12.41 0.24
N PHE A 80 -5.03 13.46 0.14
CA PHE A 80 -5.37 14.77 0.66
C PHE A 80 -5.72 15.79 -0.42
N GLY A 81 -6.02 15.34 -1.64
CA GLY A 81 -6.49 16.20 -2.72
C GLY A 81 -7.70 17.06 -2.31
N ARG A 82 -8.63 16.45 -1.52
CA ARG A 82 -9.86 17.13 -1.04
C ARG A 82 -9.61 18.20 0.02
N THR A 83 -8.49 18.11 0.73
CA THR A 83 -8.26 18.94 1.93
C THR A 83 -6.97 19.77 1.85
N ALA A 84 -6.00 19.38 1.02
CA ALA A 84 -4.70 20.02 0.93
C ALA A 84 -4.21 20.21 -0.52
N GLY A 85 -5.07 19.95 -1.53
CA GLY A 85 -4.71 20.10 -2.94
C GLY A 85 -3.62 19.12 -3.42
N VAL A 86 -2.95 19.45 -4.52
CA VAL A 86 -2.07 18.56 -5.26
C VAL A 86 -0.56 18.78 -5.01
N GLU A 87 -0.23 19.60 -4.04
CA GLU A 87 1.17 19.84 -3.68
C GLU A 87 1.81 18.60 -3.05
N LYS A 88 3.13 18.42 -3.26
CA LYS A 88 3.88 17.33 -2.60
C LYS A 88 3.92 17.50 -1.09
N ARG A 89 3.86 16.38 -0.37
CA ARG A 89 3.91 16.34 1.09
C ARG A 89 5.35 16.37 1.57
N GLY A 90 5.71 17.43 2.29
CA GLY A 90 7.04 17.65 2.86
C GLY A 90 7.03 17.62 4.39
N GLU A 91 8.13 18.03 4.98
CA GLU A 91 8.37 18.02 6.44
C GLU A 91 7.35 18.84 7.22
N GLU A 92 6.93 19.96 6.65
CA GLU A 92 6.03 20.93 7.29
C GLU A 92 4.54 20.57 7.12
N PHE A 93 4.24 19.46 6.44
CA PHE A 93 2.85 19.09 6.22
C PHE A 93 2.21 18.50 7.48
N GLU A 94 1.28 19.25 8.05
CA GLU A 94 0.51 18.86 9.22
C GLU A 94 -0.63 17.91 8.83
N TYR A 95 -0.33 16.62 8.65
CA TYR A 95 -1.28 15.60 8.18
C TYR A 95 -2.47 15.30 9.12
N PRO A 96 -2.41 15.44 10.48
CA PRO A 96 -3.48 14.95 11.34
C PRO A 96 -4.88 15.48 10.99
N PRO A 97 -5.09 16.80 10.78
CA PRO A 97 -6.42 17.32 10.43
C PRO A 97 -6.93 16.83 9.06
N HIS A 98 -6.03 16.45 8.16
CA HIS A 98 -6.38 15.92 6.84
C HIS A 98 -6.77 14.43 6.94
N VAL A 99 -6.06 13.66 7.77
CA VAL A 99 -6.40 12.24 8.04
C VAL A 99 -7.79 12.12 8.65
N GLU A 100 -8.16 12.99 9.58
CA GLU A 100 -9.49 13.01 10.21
C GLU A 100 -10.63 13.24 9.22
N GLN A 101 -10.35 13.92 8.11
CA GLN A 101 -11.30 14.21 7.04
C GLN A 101 -11.29 13.18 5.91
N THR A 102 -10.35 12.23 5.94
CA THR A 102 -10.26 11.18 4.91
C THR A 102 -11.32 10.11 5.15
N THR A 103 -12.12 9.83 4.14
CA THR A 103 -13.18 8.81 4.20
C THR A 103 -12.86 7.58 3.35
N PRO A 104 -13.40 6.40 3.68
CA PRO A 104 -13.26 5.21 2.85
C PRO A 104 -13.74 5.41 1.40
N GLU A 105 -14.82 6.17 1.21
CA GLU A 105 -15.38 6.48 -0.10
C GLU A 105 -14.41 7.33 -0.94
N GLY A 106 -13.76 8.33 -0.32
CA GLY A 106 -12.74 9.14 -0.96
C GLY A 106 -11.53 8.31 -1.37
N VAL A 107 -11.02 7.47 -0.46
CA VAL A 107 -9.88 6.56 -0.76
C VAL A 107 -10.26 5.57 -1.87
N ARG A 108 -11.50 5.05 -1.86
CA ARG A 108 -12.00 4.18 -2.93
C ARG A 108 -12.00 4.89 -4.28
N ALA A 109 -12.51 6.12 -4.34
CA ALA A 109 -12.55 6.90 -5.58
C ALA A 109 -11.14 7.16 -6.13
N ASP A 110 -10.20 7.56 -5.27
CA ASP A 110 -8.81 7.82 -5.67
C ASP A 110 -8.10 6.54 -6.12
N THR A 111 -8.30 5.43 -5.38
CA THR A 111 -7.76 4.12 -5.76
C THR A 111 -8.32 3.66 -7.11
N ALA A 112 -9.62 3.83 -7.35
CA ALA A 112 -10.25 3.46 -8.61
C ALA A 112 -9.68 4.26 -9.79
N ALA A 113 -9.45 5.57 -9.62
CA ALA A 113 -8.86 6.43 -10.64
C ALA A 113 -7.41 6.03 -10.96
N ALA A 114 -6.61 5.67 -9.94
CA ALA A 114 -5.25 5.18 -10.14
C ALA A 114 -5.23 3.82 -10.88
N LEU A 115 -6.15 2.92 -10.56
CA LEU A 115 -6.31 1.64 -11.26
C LEU A 115 -6.71 1.87 -12.73
N GLU A 116 -7.60 2.82 -13.02
CA GLU A 116 -8.01 3.15 -14.37
C GLU A 116 -6.85 3.76 -15.17
N TRP A 117 -6.03 4.59 -14.54
CA TRP A 117 -4.81 5.10 -15.17
C TRP A 117 -3.86 3.96 -15.58
N LEU A 118 -3.64 2.98 -14.70
CA LEU A 118 -2.84 1.79 -15.01
C LEU A 118 -3.47 0.97 -16.15
N ARG A 119 -4.80 0.79 -16.16
CA ARG A 119 -5.51 0.10 -17.25
C ARG A 119 -5.32 0.82 -18.60
N SER A 120 -5.32 2.14 -18.60
CA SER A 120 -5.09 2.94 -19.81
C SER A 120 -3.68 2.74 -20.39
N ARG A 121 -2.73 2.28 -19.57
CA ARG A 121 -1.36 1.90 -19.96
C ARG A 121 -1.24 0.42 -20.37
N GLY A 122 -2.37 -0.29 -20.50
CA GLY A 122 -2.40 -1.68 -20.95
C GLY A 122 -2.23 -2.72 -19.83
N VAL A 123 -2.07 -2.30 -18.59
CA VAL A 123 -1.92 -3.22 -17.45
C VAL A 123 -3.26 -3.90 -17.14
N ARG A 124 -3.26 -5.21 -16.89
CA ARG A 124 -4.49 -6.01 -16.70
C ARG A 124 -4.64 -6.59 -15.29
N SER A 125 -3.55 -7.09 -14.71
CA SER A 125 -3.55 -7.62 -13.34
C SER A 125 -3.25 -6.50 -12.36
N MET A 126 -4.15 -6.26 -11.38
CA MET A 126 -4.10 -5.11 -10.49
C MET A 126 -4.05 -5.53 -9.04
N PHE A 127 -3.16 -4.89 -8.29
CA PHE A 127 -2.96 -5.10 -6.87
C PHE A 127 -2.94 -3.77 -6.12
N THR A 128 -3.24 -3.83 -4.83
CA THR A 128 -2.93 -2.74 -3.90
C THR A 128 -1.86 -3.18 -2.92
N VAL A 129 -0.96 -2.27 -2.56
CA VAL A 129 0.04 -2.47 -1.50
C VAL A 129 0.01 -1.24 -0.59
N GLY A 130 -0.28 -1.44 0.68
CA GLY A 130 -0.47 -0.32 1.60
C GLY A 130 0.29 -0.48 2.91
N PHE A 131 0.54 0.65 3.59
CA PHE A 131 1.35 0.71 4.81
C PHE A 131 0.60 1.47 5.91
N CYS A 132 0.50 0.90 7.12
CA CYS A 132 -0.18 1.52 8.26
C CYS A 132 -1.64 1.89 7.92
N PHE A 133 -1.95 3.18 7.83
CA PHE A 133 -3.23 3.68 7.34
C PHE A 133 -3.57 3.11 5.95
N GLY A 134 -2.61 3.12 5.04
CA GLY A 134 -2.74 2.51 3.73
C GLY A 134 -2.83 0.99 3.78
N GLY A 135 -2.22 0.32 4.76
CA GLY A 135 -2.31 -1.13 4.93
C GLY A 135 -3.75 -1.59 5.14
N ARG A 136 -4.47 -0.94 6.07
CA ARG A 136 -5.90 -1.23 6.24
C ARG A 136 -6.73 -0.87 5.01
N ASN A 137 -6.41 0.25 4.34
CA ASN A 137 -7.13 0.67 3.14
C ASN A 137 -6.88 -0.27 1.96
N SER A 138 -5.70 -0.89 1.88
CA SER A 138 -5.40 -1.93 0.90
C SER A 138 -6.29 -3.15 1.10
N TRP A 139 -6.42 -3.65 2.33
CA TRP A 139 -7.35 -4.77 2.60
C TRP A 139 -8.81 -4.38 2.37
N LEU A 140 -9.19 -3.17 2.76
CA LEU A 140 -10.55 -2.67 2.52
C LEU A 140 -10.85 -2.54 1.02
N ALA A 141 -9.84 -2.20 0.20
CA ALA A 141 -9.99 -2.12 -1.25
C ALA A 141 -10.39 -3.46 -1.89
N ALA A 142 -10.02 -4.59 -1.27
CA ALA A 142 -10.46 -5.91 -1.70
C ALA A 142 -11.97 -6.14 -1.54
N SER A 143 -12.70 -5.28 -0.79
CA SER A 143 -14.15 -5.34 -0.66
C SER A 143 -14.91 -4.36 -1.56
N TRP A 144 -14.19 -3.54 -2.34
CA TRP A 144 -14.81 -2.46 -3.11
C TRP A 144 -15.25 -2.84 -4.54
N GLY A 145 -15.03 -4.09 -4.96
CA GLY A 145 -15.38 -4.55 -6.30
C GLY A 145 -14.55 -3.89 -7.40
N LEU A 146 -13.28 -3.57 -7.14
CA LEU A 146 -12.39 -2.89 -8.06
C LEU A 146 -11.70 -3.82 -9.08
N GLY A 147 -11.97 -5.13 -8.99
CA GLY A 147 -11.36 -6.15 -9.85
C GLY A 147 -9.89 -6.37 -9.54
N LEU A 148 -9.51 -6.26 -8.27
CA LEU A 148 -8.15 -6.56 -7.81
C LEU A 148 -7.85 -8.05 -7.92
N LYS A 149 -6.59 -8.38 -8.19
CA LYS A 149 -6.04 -9.73 -8.11
C LYS A 149 -5.49 -10.06 -6.72
N GLY A 150 -5.31 -9.05 -5.89
CA GLY A 150 -4.92 -9.20 -4.50
C GLY A 150 -4.65 -7.86 -3.81
N ALA A 151 -4.66 -7.88 -2.49
CA ALA A 151 -4.42 -6.73 -1.65
C ALA A 151 -3.38 -7.07 -0.56
N VAL A 152 -2.30 -6.31 -0.51
CA VAL A 152 -1.22 -6.48 0.46
C VAL A 152 -1.23 -5.31 1.44
N GLY A 153 -1.25 -5.61 2.73
CA GLY A 153 -1.18 -4.57 3.76
C GLY A 153 -0.10 -4.86 4.79
N PHE A 154 0.70 -3.85 5.08
CA PHE A 154 1.72 -3.87 6.12
C PHE A 154 1.19 -3.16 7.37
N TYR A 155 1.26 -3.84 8.52
CA TYR A 155 0.88 -3.32 9.84
C TYR A 155 -0.35 -2.39 9.81
N GLY A 156 -1.39 -2.81 9.08
CA GLY A 156 -2.68 -2.13 9.02
C GLY A 156 -3.56 -2.48 10.23
N HIS A 157 -4.31 -1.50 10.74
CA HIS A 157 -5.30 -1.77 11.77
C HIS A 157 -6.62 -2.27 11.15
N PRO A 158 -7.05 -3.52 11.37
CA PRO A 158 -8.15 -4.14 10.63
C PRO A 158 -9.56 -3.67 11.04
N GLY A 159 -9.70 -2.81 12.05
CA GLY A 159 -11.00 -2.45 12.62
C GLY A 159 -12.04 -1.93 11.62
N LEU A 160 -11.63 -1.26 10.54
CA LEU A 160 -12.53 -0.86 9.45
C LEU A 160 -12.76 -1.96 8.41
N VAL A 161 -11.92 -3.00 8.40
CA VAL A 161 -12.00 -4.10 7.43
C VAL A 161 -12.94 -5.20 7.92
N VAL A 162 -12.89 -5.51 9.22
CA VAL A 162 -13.69 -6.59 9.83
C VAL A 162 -15.17 -6.51 9.50
N PRO A 163 -15.86 -5.35 9.54
CA PRO A 163 -17.27 -5.25 9.16
C PRO A 163 -17.56 -5.60 7.69
N HIS A 164 -16.55 -5.50 6.82
CA HIS A 164 -16.67 -5.70 5.37
C HIS A 164 -16.02 -7.01 4.88
N VAL A 165 -15.59 -7.87 5.78
CA VAL A 165 -14.90 -9.12 5.42
C VAL A 165 -15.75 -9.99 4.49
N SER A 166 -17.07 -10.05 4.66
CA SER A 166 -17.95 -10.81 3.77
C SER A 166 -17.95 -10.32 2.32
N GLU A 167 -17.64 -9.03 2.10
CA GLU A 167 -17.63 -8.37 0.79
C GLU A 167 -16.29 -8.53 0.06
N ILE A 168 -15.24 -9.01 0.74
CA ILE A 168 -13.91 -9.22 0.15
C ILE A 168 -14.00 -10.21 -1.01
N ASP A 169 -13.54 -9.80 -2.19
CA ASP A 169 -13.59 -10.55 -3.45
C ASP A 169 -12.20 -10.82 -4.06
N ALA A 170 -11.12 -10.41 -3.36
CA ALA A 170 -9.74 -10.66 -3.78
C ALA A 170 -8.91 -11.25 -2.61
N PRO A 171 -7.88 -12.06 -2.90
CA PRO A 171 -6.94 -12.58 -1.89
C PRO A 171 -6.28 -11.48 -1.08
N ILE A 172 -5.99 -11.76 0.19
CA ILE A 172 -5.34 -10.82 1.12
C ILE A 172 -4.00 -11.36 1.60
N LEU A 173 -2.97 -10.52 1.55
CA LEU A 173 -1.73 -10.73 2.29
C LEU A 173 -1.63 -9.68 3.41
N ALA A 174 -1.61 -10.15 4.65
CA ALA A 174 -1.48 -9.32 5.85
C ALA A 174 -0.10 -9.56 6.49
N LEU A 175 0.73 -8.51 6.53
CA LEU A 175 2.08 -8.52 7.06
C LEU A 175 2.12 -7.65 8.31
N GLN A 176 2.01 -8.29 9.49
CA GLN A 176 1.81 -7.61 10.75
C GLN A 176 3.09 -7.55 11.61
N ALA A 177 3.21 -6.50 12.39
CA ALA A 177 4.27 -6.29 13.35
C ALA A 177 3.93 -6.99 14.68
N GLY A 178 4.85 -7.78 15.24
CA GLY A 178 4.62 -8.56 16.44
C GLY A 178 4.79 -7.76 17.74
N ASP A 179 5.51 -6.63 17.70
CA ASP A 179 5.65 -5.68 18.83
C ASP A 179 4.97 -4.34 18.51
N ASP A 180 3.75 -4.40 18.00
CA ASP A 180 2.95 -3.22 17.71
C ASP A 180 2.07 -2.86 18.91
N GLN A 181 2.30 -1.68 19.49
CA GLN A 181 1.56 -1.23 20.66
C GLN A 181 0.11 -0.79 20.35
N ARG A 182 -0.24 -0.64 19.08
CA ARG A 182 -1.57 -0.22 18.62
C ARG A 182 -2.37 -1.36 18.02
N ILE A 183 -1.68 -2.31 17.38
CA ILE A 183 -2.26 -3.45 16.69
C ILE A 183 -1.77 -4.71 17.41
N THR A 184 -2.44 -5.02 18.51
CA THR A 184 -2.07 -6.13 19.38
C THR A 184 -2.34 -7.49 18.72
N ALA A 185 -1.76 -8.55 19.30
CA ALA A 185 -2.01 -9.92 18.85
C ALA A 185 -3.51 -10.28 18.84
N ASP A 186 -4.28 -9.80 19.82
CA ASP A 186 -5.73 -10.05 19.89
C ASP A 186 -6.48 -9.40 18.71
N VAL A 187 -6.09 -8.18 18.31
CA VAL A 187 -6.67 -7.48 17.16
C VAL A 187 -6.36 -8.23 15.85
N ASN A 188 -5.15 -8.77 15.71
CA ASN A 188 -4.78 -9.59 14.57
C ASN A 188 -5.53 -10.93 14.55
N ALA A 189 -5.70 -11.57 15.70
CA ALA A 189 -6.44 -12.82 15.82
C ALA A 189 -7.92 -12.63 15.47
N GLU A 190 -8.56 -11.54 15.93
CA GLU A 190 -9.94 -11.21 15.57
C GLU A 190 -10.11 -11.05 14.04
N PHE A 191 -9.16 -10.38 13.40
CA PHE A 191 -9.18 -10.23 11.95
C PHE A 191 -9.03 -11.56 11.22
N GLU A 192 -8.08 -12.38 11.66
CA GLU A 192 -7.86 -13.71 11.09
C GLU A 192 -9.10 -14.61 11.25
N GLU A 193 -9.71 -14.61 12.44
CA GLU A 193 -10.96 -15.37 12.69
C GLU A 193 -12.10 -14.90 11.78
N ALA A 194 -12.23 -13.58 11.56
CA ALA A 194 -13.25 -13.03 10.68
C ALA A 194 -13.03 -13.46 9.21
N LEU A 195 -11.80 -13.40 8.71
CA LEU A 195 -11.45 -13.86 7.35
C LEU A 195 -11.73 -15.35 7.19
N LYS A 196 -11.33 -16.17 8.16
CA LYS A 196 -11.54 -17.60 8.18
C LYS A 196 -13.04 -17.96 8.23
N ALA A 197 -13.80 -17.30 9.10
CA ALA A 197 -15.25 -17.53 9.22
C ALA A 197 -16.01 -17.17 7.94
N ALA A 198 -15.54 -16.15 7.20
CA ALA A 198 -16.09 -15.74 5.92
C ALA A 198 -15.54 -16.54 4.72
N GLY A 199 -14.66 -17.53 4.95
CA GLY A 199 -14.07 -18.38 3.91
C GLY A 199 -13.24 -17.61 2.89
N LYS A 200 -12.53 -16.56 3.33
CA LYS A 200 -11.72 -15.73 2.42
C LYS A 200 -10.35 -16.35 2.17
N ASP A 201 -9.79 -16.06 1.00
CA ASP A 201 -8.42 -16.42 0.67
C ASP A 201 -7.48 -15.37 1.30
N TYR A 202 -6.61 -15.82 2.21
CA TYR A 202 -5.70 -14.93 2.92
C TYR A 202 -4.43 -15.62 3.40
N GLU A 203 -3.38 -14.84 3.54
CA GLU A 203 -2.17 -15.17 4.29
C GLU A 203 -1.93 -14.06 5.31
N LEU A 204 -1.80 -14.41 6.60
CA LEU A 204 -1.47 -13.49 7.68
C LEU A 204 -0.16 -13.91 8.31
N ILE A 205 0.84 -13.03 8.27
CA ILE A 205 2.17 -13.25 8.83
C ILE A 205 2.44 -12.18 9.88
N THR A 206 2.85 -12.62 11.06
CA THR A 206 3.29 -11.73 12.15
C THR A 206 4.80 -11.88 12.32
N TYR A 207 5.50 -10.76 12.29
CA TYR A 207 6.96 -10.69 12.50
C TYR A 207 7.25 -10.44 13.97
N ASP A 208 7.60 -11.48 14.71
CA ASP A 208 7.85 -11.43 16.14
C ASP A 208 8.90 -10.37 16.51
N GLY A 209 8.59 -9.54 17.50
CA GLY A 209 9.47 -8.47 17.99
C GLY A 209 9.63 -7.28 17.02
N ALA A 210 9.13 -7.36 15.80
CA ALA A 210 9.18 -6.23 14.88
C ALA A 210 8.18 -5.13 15.29
N PRO A 211 8.60 -3.87 15.35
CA PRO A 211 7.73 -2.75 15.72
C PRO A 211 6.86 -2.32 14.54
N HIS A 212 5.85 -1.49 14.84
CA HIS A 212 5.15 -0.77 13.78
C HIS A 212 6.14 -0.04 12.87
N SER A 213 5.94 -0.12 11.55
CA SER A 213 6.84 0.48 10.53
C SER A 213 8.23 -0.19 10.43
N PHE A 214 8.33 -1.48 10.71
CA PHE A 214 9.59 -2.22 10.60
C PHE A 214 10.16 -2.24 9.16
N PHE A 215 9.34 -2.03 8.16
CA PHE A 215 9.73 -2.04 6.74
C PHE A 215 10.43 -0.72 6.35
N ASP A 216 11.60 -0.48 6.92
CA ASP A 216 12.42 0.71 6.73
C ASP A 216 13.90 0.33 6.78
N ARG A 217 14.69 0.82 5.83
CA ARG A 217 16.14 0.62 5.81
C ARG A 217 16.84 1.07 7.11
N LYS A 218 16.27 2.04 7.84
CA LYS A 218 16.80 2.49 9.14
C LYS A 218 16.60 1.46 10.26
N GLN A 219 15.72 0.50 10.07
CA GLN A 219 15.42 -0.58 11.02
C GLN A 219 16.30 -1.79 10.74
N GLU A 220 17.63 -1.61 10.71
CA GLU A 220 18.59 -2.65 10.34
C GLU A 220 18.45 -3.95 11.15
N GLN A 221 18.05 -3.85 12.43
CA GLN A 221 17.78 -5.02 13.26
C GLN A 221 16.57 -5.86 12.79
N PHE A 222 15.74 -5.31 11.92
CA PHE A 222 14.57 -6.00 11.31
C PHE A 222 14.73 -6.20 9.81
N ALA A 223 15.97 -6.15 9.30
CA ALA A 223 16.26 -6.36 7.88
C ALA A 223 15.71 -7.71 7.37
N ASP A 224 15.86 -8.79 8.15
CA ASP A 224 15.35 -10.11 7.78
C ASP A 224 13.80 -10.12 7.67
N ALA A 225 13.11 -9.43 8.57
CA ALA A 225 11.64 -9.28 8.51
C ALA A 225 11.23 -8.47 7.28
N SER A 226 11.96 -7.40 6.97
CA SER A 226 11.72 -6.56 5.80
C SER A 226 11.96 -7.31 4.49
N ASP A 227 13.04 -8.07 4.41
CA ASP A 227 13.38 -8.89 3.24
C ASP A 227 12.34 -10.00 3.01
N ASP A 228 11.90 -10.68 4.08
CA ASP A 228 10.84 -11.69 3.98
C ASP A 228 9.50 -11.04 3.56
N ALA A 229 9.12 -9.92 4.15
CA ALA A 229 7.90 -9.21 3.80
C ALA A 229 7.90 -8.76 2.32
N TRP A 230 9.02 -8.26 1.83
CA TRP A 230 9.16 -7.90 0.41
C TRP A 230 9.09 -9.13 -0.50
N ARG A 231 9.80 -10.20 -0.15
CA ARG A 231 9.77 -11.46 -0.90
C ARG A 231 8.34 -12.03 -0.97
N ARG A 232 7.60 -12.03 0.14
CA ARG A 232 6.19 -12.47 0.18
C ARG A 232 5.30 -11.58 -0.68
N THR A 233 5.46 -10.26 -0.59
CA THR A 233 4.71 -9.31 -1.42
C THR A 233 4.90 -9.60 -2.91
N THR A 234 6.14 -9.74 -3.37
CA THR A 234 6.42 -10.01 -4.78
C THR A 234 6.00 -11.41 -5.22
N ALA A 235 6.13 -12.42 -4.34
CA ALA A 235 5.65 -13.77 -4.60
C ALA A 235 4.11 -13.83 -4.68
N PHE A 236 3.41 -13.12 -3.79
CA PHE A 236 1.96 -13.01 -3.81
C PHE A 236 1.46 -12.36 -5.12
N ILE A 237 2.07 -11.24 -5.55
CA ILE A 237 1.73 -10.59 -6.82
C ILE A 237 1.99 -11.53 -8.01
N ALA A 238 3.05 -12.32 -7.97
CA ALA A 238 3.40 -13.23 -9.05
C ALA A 238 2.51 -14.49 -9.11
N ALA A 239 1.86 -14.86 -8.01
CA ALA A 239 1.02 -16.06 -7.90
C ALA A 239 -0.45 -15.82 -8.30
N HIS A 240 -0.93 -14.58 -8.26
CA HIS A 240 -2.31 -14.17 -8.56
C HIS A 240 -2.39 -13.29 -9.81
#